data_c069c5f8f471bb08934b1d7d83cff738
#
_entry.id   c069c5f8f471bb08934b1d7d83cff738
#
_cell.length_a   1.000
_cell.length_b   1.000
_cell.length_c   1.000
_cell.angle_alpha   90.00
_cell.angle_beta   90.00
_cell.angle_gamma   90.00
#
_symmetry.space_group_name_H-M   'P 1'
#
loop_
_entity.id
_entity.type
_entity.pdbx_description
1 polymer ?
#
loop_
_entity_poly.entity_id
_entity_poly.type
_entity_poly.pdbx_seq_one_letter_code
_entity_poly.pdbx_strand_id
1 'polypeptide(L)'
;KPDRFERQLDFLTAHPEYALTGCGAELIDGEGSWGKRIPAETPQKSDFLWNSPFIHPTVIIRKNVLEELGGYVTAAYAERTEDYDLFMRMYAAGYQGYNLQECLFQYREDRKAYAKRKYRYRINEARVRYRGYRNLGILIGHFHNVMKPLLVGLIPVSWMQKIRKKQFGK
;
A
#
# COMPACT_ATOMS: atom_id res chain seq x y z
N LYS A 1 -11.83 -8.79 10.69
CA LYS A 1 -12.83 -9.83 10.94
C LYS A 1 -12.12 -11.08 11.44
N PRO A 2 -12.77 -11.95 12.23
CA PRO A 2 -12.10 -13.09 12.88
C PRO A 2 -11.55 -14.13 11.89
N ASP A 3 -12.22 -14.33 10.77
CA ASP A 3 -11.89 -15.30 9.73
C ASP A 3 -10.80 -14.84 8.73
N ARG A 4 -10.27 -13.62 8.88
CA ARG A 4 -9.32 -13.04 7.92
C ARG A 4 -8.04 -13.87 7.76
N PHE A 5 -7.44 -14.29 8.87
CA PHE A 5 -6.18 -15.05 8.81
C PHE A 5 -6.38 -16.41 8.17
N GLU A 6 -7.45 -17.12 8.55
CA GLU A 6 -7.81 -18.41 7.98
C GLU A 6 -7.92 -18.32 6.46
N ARG A 7 -8.78 -17.43 5.95
CA ARG A 7 -8.99 -17.25 4.51
C ARG A 7 -7.71 -16.88 3.74
N GLN A 8 -6.88 -16.02 4.31
CA GLN A 8 -5.65 -15.62 3.66
C GLN A 8 -4.59 -16.74 3.68
N LEU A 9 -4.52 -17.55 4.74
CA LEU A 9 -3.62 -18.71 4.82
C LEU A 9 -4.07 -19.84 3.91
N ASP A 10 -5.38 -20.12 3.86
CA ASP A 10 -5.95 -21.12 2.94
C ASP A 10 -5.65 -20.74 1.49
N PHE A 11 -5.83 -19.46 1.15
CA PHE A 11 -5.49 -18.96 -0.17
C PHE A 11 -4.00 -19.16 -0.49
N LEU A 12 -3.09 -18.73 0.38
CA LEU A 12 -1.66 -18.91 0.16
C LEU A 12 -1.26 -20.38 0.10
N THR A 13 -1.94 -21.25 0.82
CA THR A 13 -1.67 -22.70 0.79
C THR A 13 -2.07 -23.29 -0.56
N ALA A 14 -3.22 -22.88 -1.08
CA ALA A 14 -3.72 -23.33 -2.39
C ALA A 14 -2.97 -22.70 -3.58
N HIS A 15 -2.32 -21.54 -3.37
CA HIS A 15 -1.70 -20.73 -4.42
C HIS A 15 -0.23 -20.44 -4.11
N PRO A 16 0.68 -21.41 -4.29
CA PRO A 16 2.10 -21.27 -4.00
C PRO A 16 2.83 -20.24 -4.89
N GLU A 17 2.25 -19.87 -6.01
CA GLU A 17 2.76 -18.85 -6.94
C GLU A 17 2.73 -17.44 -6.35
N TYR A 18 1.89 -17.18 -5.33
CA TYR A 18 1.84 -15.88 -4.66
C TYR A 18 2.68 -15.86 -3.39
N ALA A 19 3.49 -14.83 -3.26
CA ALA A 19 4.35 -14.58 -2.11
C ALA A 19 3.64 -13.81 -0.99
N LEU A 20 2.57 -13.08 -1.35
CA LEU A 20 1.82 -12.20 -0.46
C LEU A 20 0.34 -12.27 -0.78
N THR A 21 -0.50 -12.24 0.25
CA THR A 21 -1.93 -11.94 0.11
C THR A 21 -2.32 -10.75 0.97
N GLY A 22 -3.11 -9.84 0.38
CA GLY A 22 -3.82 -8.77 1.05
C GLY A 22 -5.32 -9.00 1.01
N CYS A 23 -6.10 -8.03 1.47
CA CYS A 23 -7.55 -8.02 1.30
C CYS A 23 -8.11 -6.60 1.27
N GLY A 24 -9.37 -6.45 0.91
CA GLY A 24 -10.10 -5.21 1.03
C GLY A 24 -10.29 -4.77 2.49
N ALA A 25 -10.52 -3.47 2.67
CA ALA A 25 -10.79 -2.86 3.96
C ALA A 25 -12.07 -2.02 3.93
N GLU A 26 -12.85 -2.13 4.99
CA GLU A 26 -13.92 -1.23 5.33
C GLU A 26 -13.32 0.00 6.04
N LEU A 27 -13.63 1.19 5.55
CA LEU A 27 -13.13 2.44 6.10
C LEU A 27 -14.09 2.93 7.18
N ILE A 28 -13.57 3.10 8.40
CA ILE A 28 -14.36 3.51 9.56
C ILE A 28 -13.79 4.78 10.19
N ASP A 29 -14.64 5.58 10.81
CA ASP A 29 -14.28 6.72 11.67
C ASP A 29 -15.08 6.70 12.98
N GLY A 30 -15.23 7.84 13.66
CA GLY A 30 -16.01 7.97 14.89
C GLY A 30 -17.51 7.84 14.69
N GLU A 31 -17.99 8.00 13.47
CA GLU A 31 -19.42 7.94 13.10
C GLU A 31 -19.81 6.56 12.53
N GLY A 32 -18.82 5.69 12.29
CA GLY A 32 -19.03 4.34 11.77
C GLY A 32 -18.34 4.07 10.44
N SER A 33 -18.93 3.20 9.62
CA SER A 33 -18.42 2.84 8.30
C SER A 33 -18.84 3.89 7.26
N TRP A 34 -17.84 4.48 6.57
CA TRP A 34 -18.09 5.51 5.57
C TRP A 34 -17.67 5.12 4.15
N GLY A 35 -16.97 4.01 3.97
CA GLY A 35 -16.55 3.59 2.64
C GLY A 35 -15.81 2.24 2.62
N LYS A 36 -15.39 1.83 1.42
CA LYS A 36 -14.63 0.60 1.20
C LYS A 36 -13.43 0.90 0.30
N ARG A 37 -12.31 0.25 0.58
CA ARG A 37 -11.16 0.20 -0.30
C ARG A 37 -10.88 -1.25 -0.68
N ILE A 38 -11.05 -1.57 -1.96
CA ILE A 38 -10.74 -2.89 -2.52
C ILE A 38 -9.62 -2.67 -3.54
N PRO A 39 -8.39 -3.12 -3.26
CA PRO A 39 -7.28 -3.02 -4.19
C PRO A 39 -7.47 -3.94 -5.40
N ALA A 40 -6.69 -3.74 -6.48
CA ALA A 40 -6.66 -4.66 -7.61
C ALA A 40 -6.36 -6.08 -7.14
N GLU A 41 -7.07 -7.06 -7.68
CA GLU A 41 -7.01 -8.47 -7.30
C GLU A 41 -5.60 -9.03 -7.50
N THR A 42 -5.06 -8.86 -8.70
CA THR A 42 -3.69 -9.27 -9.09
C THR A 42 -2.89 -8.05 -9.51
N PRO A 43 -2.31 -7.29 -8.54
CA PRO A 43 -1.59 -6.08 -8.85
C PRO A 43 -0.44 -6.30 -9.82
N GLN A 44 -0.24 -5.36 -10.72
CA GLN A 44 0.84 -5.33 -11.69
C GLN A 44 1.87 -4.26 -11.31
N LYS A 45 3.05 -4.28 -11.95
CA LYS A 45 4.09 -3.26 -11.73
C LYS A 45 3.58 -1.83 -11.97
N SER A 46 2.65 -1.64 -12.92
CA SER A 46 2.03 -0.34 -13.21
C SER A 46 1.16 0.21 -12.07
N ASP A 47 0.60 -0.66 -11.22
CA ASP A 47 -0.27 -0.22 -10.12
C ASP A 47 0.51 0.55 -9.05
N PHE A 48 1.83 0.29 -8.95
CA PHE A 48 2.71 1.07 -8.09
C PHE A 48 2.85 2.54 -8.51
N LEU A 49 2.53 2.92 -9.74
CA LEU A 49 2.59 4.31 -10.20
C LEU A 49 1.60 5.22 -9.44
N TRP A 50 0.50 4.68 -8.98
CA TRP A 50 -0.53 5.46 -8.28
C TRP A 50 -0.33 5.49 -6.78
N ASN A 51 -0.18 4.32 -6.17
CA ASN A 51 -0.03 4.15 -4.73
C ASN A 51 0.44 2.74 -4.42
N SER A 52 0.62 2.40 -3.13
CA SER A 52 0.78 1.00 -2.74
C SER A 52 -0.46 0.20 -3.19
N PRO A 53 -0.29 -0.87 -3.99
CA PRO A 53 -1.39 -1.71 -4.45
C PRO A 53 -1.87 -2.69 -3.38
N PHE A 54 -1.30 -2.64 -2.17
CA PHE A 54 -1.72 -3.40 -1.00
C PHE A 54 -2.10 -2.47 0.14
N ILE A 55 -3.03 -2.88 0.97
CA ILE A 55 -3.36 -2.22 2.24
C ILE A 55 -2.49 -2.87 3.30
N HIS A 56 -1.37 -2.23 3.67
CA HIS A 56 -0.32 -2.79 4.50
C HIS A 56 -0.80 -3.60 5.72
N PRO A 57 -1.71 -3.11 6.58
CA PRO A 57 -2.15 -3.88 7.76
C PRO A 57 -3.00 -5.12 7.42
N THR A 58 -3.32 -5.35 6.16
CA THR A 58 -4.06 -6.55 5.73
C THR A 58 -3.17 -7.66 5.21
N VAL A 59 -1.86 -7.40 4.97
CA VAL A 59 -1.03 -8.35 4.25
C VAL A 59 -0.53 -9.49 5.13
N ILE A 60 -0.43 -10.67 4.52
CA ILE A 60 0.33 -11.82 4.99
C ILE A 60 1.39 -12.10 3.93
N ILE A 61 2.65 -12.19 4.33
CA ILE A 61 3.80 -12.45 3.45
C ILE A 61 4.43 -13.77 3.86
N ARG A 62 4.86 -14.58 2.90
CA ARG A 62 5.65 -15.78 3.18
C ARG A 62 6.96 -15.40 3.86
N LYS A 63 7.26 -16.06 4.98
CA LYS A 63 8.42 -15.73 5.82
C LYS A 63 9.73 -15.82 5.04
N ASN A 64 9.93 -16.88 4.25
CA ASN A 64 11.12 -17.07 3.43
C ASN A 64 11.34 -15.93 2.43
N VAL A 65 10.28 -15.43 1.80
CA VAL A 65 10.35 -14.28 0.87
C VAL A 65 10.73 -13.01 1.62
N LEU A 66 10.14 -12.77 2.79
CA LEU A 66 10.49 -11.61 3.61
C LEU A 66 11.95 -11.65 4.07
N GLU A 67 12.46 -12.83 4.45
CA GLU A 67 13.86 -13.04 4.84
C GLU A 67 14.82 -12.84 3.66
N GLU A 68 14.52 -13.39 2.49
CA GLU A 68 15.30 -13.21 1.26
C GLU A 68 15.41 -11.73 0.87
N LEU A 69 14.34 -10.97 1.01
CA LEU A 69 14.31 -9.53 0.73
C LEU A 69 15.00 -8.69 1.83
N GLY A 70 15.46 -9.29 2.92
CA GLY A 70 16.06 -8.58 4.05
C GLY A 70 15.08 -7.78 4.91
N GLY A 71 13.79 -8.11 4.84
CA GLY A 71 12.75 -7.46 5.64
C GLY A 71 12.46 -6.01 5.25
N TYR A 72 11.95 -5.24 6.21
CA TYR A 72 11.68 -3.82 6.04
C TYR A 72 12.95 -2.99 6.13
N VAL A 73 13.08 -1.96 5.27
CA VAL A 73 14.15 -0.99 5.35
C VAL A 73 13.92 -0.07 6.56
N THR A 74 14.88 -0.03 7.48
CA THR A 74 14.84 0.80 8.70
C THR A 74 15.52 2.18 8.52
N ALA A 75 16.08 2.46 7.35
CA ALA A 75 16.76 3.72 7.06
C ALA A 75 15.78 4.91 7.05
N ALA A 76 16.26 6.07 7.49
CA ALA A 76 15.45 7.30 7.62
C ALA A 76 14.73 7.73 6.33
N TYR A 77 15.29 7.39 5.15
CA TYR A 77 14.66 7.72 3.86
C TYR A 77 13.39 6.92 3.56
N ALA A 78 13.20 5.76 4.22
CA ALA A 78 12.03 4.91 4.02
C ALA A 78 10.97 5.12 5.13
N GLU A 79 11.23 5.97 6.12
CA GLU A 79 10.29 6.23 7.22
C GLU A 79 8.90 6.59 6.68
N ARG A 80 7.86 5.84 7.09
CA ARG A 80 6.46 5.95 6.66
C ARG A 80 6.18 5.50 5.21
N THR A 81 7.14 4.82 4.58
CA THR A 81 7.02 4.26 3.23
C THR A 81 7.76 2.91 3.12
N GLU A 82 8.10 2.33 4.26
CA GLU A 82 8.80 1.04 4.40
C GLU A 82 8.05 -0.12 3.77
N ASP A 83 6.73 -0.09 3.85
CA ASP A 83 5.83 -1.06 3.22
C ASP A 83 5.84 -0.95 1.69
N TYR A 84 5.79 0.26 1.20
CA TYR A 84 5.82 0.52 -0.23
C TYR A 84 7.15 0.14 -0.86
N ASP A 85 8.27 0.40 -0.17
CA ASP A 85 9.61 -0.06 -0.56
C ASP A 85 9.67 -1.59 -0.63
N LEU A 86 9.20 -2.29 0.42
CA LEU A 86 9.19 -3.74 0.48
C LEU A 86 8.42 -4.37 -0.68
N PHE A 87 7.20 -3.88 -0.95
CA PHE A 87 6.39 -4.43 -2.03
C PHE A 87 7.01 -4.19 -3.41
N MET A 88 7.65 -3.04 -3.65
CA MET A 88 8.38 -2.80 -4.90
C MET A 88 9.60 -3.71 -5.04
N ARG A 89 10.36 -3.96 -3.96
CA ARG A 89 11.47 -4.92 -3.97
C ARG A 89 10.98 -6.34 -4.24
N MET A 90 9.86 -6.73 -3.65
CA MET A 90 9.22 -8.02 -3.89
C MET A 90 8.91 -8.23 -5.38
N TYR A 91 8.27 -7.24 -6.01
CA TYR A 91 7.94 -7.29 -7.44
C TYR A 91 9.17 -7.18 -8.35
N ALA A 92 10.22 -6.46 -7.93
CA ALA A 92 11.50 -6.41 -8.65
C ALA A 92 12.24 -7.74 -8.61
N ALA A 93 12.10 -8.51 -7.53
CA ALA A 93 12.63 -9.87 -7.39
C ALA A 93 11.79 -10.94 -8.13
N GLY A 94 10.69 -10.55 -8.80
CA GLY A 94 9.84 -11.45 -9.57
C GLY A 94 8.68 -12.08 -8.80
N TYR A 95 8.55 -11.78 -7.50
CA TYR A 95 7.42 -12.24 -6.70
C TYR A 95 6.14 -11.49 -7.02
N GLN A 96 5.01 -12.14 -6.82
CA GLN A 96 3.67 -11.57 -7.02
C GLN A 96 2.85 -11.64 -5.73
N GLY A 97 1.89 -10.74 -5.60
CA GLY A 97 0.91 -10.75 -4.53
C GLY A 97 -0.52 -10.76 -5.08
N TYR A 98 -1.45 -11.12 -4.21
CA TYR A 98 -2.88 -11.20 -4.51
C TYR A 98 -3.67 -10.46 -3.44
N ASN A 99 -4.78 -9.82 -3.80
CA ASN A 99 -5.71 -9.23 -2.85
C ASN A 99 -7.06 -9.94 -2.92
N LEU A 100 -7.45 -10.60 -1.83
CA LEU A 100 -8.82 -11.10 -1.67
C LEU A 100 -9.79 -9.92 -1.83
N GLN A 101 -10.80 -10.10 -2.67
CA GLN A 101 -11.74 -9.03 -3.04
C GLN A 101 -12.80 -8.77 -1.97
N GLU A 102 -12.63 -9.34 -0.81
CA GLU A 102 -13.49 -9.17 0.36
C GLU A 102 -12.92 -8.15 1.35
N CYS A 103 -13.79 -7.37 1.98
CA CYS A 103 -13.41 -6.46 3.06
C CYS A 103 -13.30 -7.25 4.38
N LEU A 104 -12.13 -7.82 4.65
CA LEU A 104 -11.86 -8.61 5.85
C LEU A 104 -11.19 -7.80 6.97
N PHE A 105 -10.93 -6.53 6.74
CA PHE A 105 -10.28 -5.62 7.70
C PHE A 105 -11.10 -4.35 7.90
N GLN A 106 -11.10 -3.80 9.11
CA GLN A 106 -11.63 -2.47 9.39
C GLN A 106 -10.47 -1.50 9.56
N TYR A 107 -10.39 -0.51 8.68
CA TYR A 107 -9.33 0.49 8.69
C TYR A 107 -9.85 1.81 9.23
N ARG A 108 -9.37 2.22 10.41
CA ARG A 108 -9.74 3.52 10.99
C ARG A 108 -9.00 4.64 10.30
N GLU A 109 -9.76 5.52 9.68
CA GLU A 109 -9.24 6.70 8.99
C GLU A 109 -9.98 7.96 9.44
N ASP A 110 -9.52 8.54 10.55
CA ASP A 110 -10.07 9.76 11.13
C ASP A 110 -9.18 11.01 10.87
N ARG A 111 -9.65 12.20 11.29
CA ARG A 111 -8.92 13.47 11.12
C ARG A 111 -7.52 13.44 11.74
N LYS A 112 -7.35 12.76 12.87
CA LYS A 112 -6.06 12.69 13.60
C LYS A 112 -5.00 11.91 12.80
N ALA A 113 -5.42 10.93 11.97
CA ALA A 113 -4.52 10.17 11.12
C ALA A 113 -3.85 11.05 10.05
N TYR A 114 -4.56 12.06 9.54
CA TYR A 114 -4.03 13.00 8.54
C TYR A 114 -3.07 14.03 9.15
N ALA A 115 -3.31 14.48 10.39
CA ALA A 115 -2.46 15.49 11.05
C ALA A 115 -1.02 15.01 11.29
N LYS A 116 -0.78 13.69 11.32
CA LYS A 116 0.55 13.08 11.48
C LYS A 116 1.42 13.10 10.22
N ARG A 117 0.91 13.59 9.08
CA ARG A 117 1.60 13.57 7.79
C ARG A 117 2.51 14.79 7.62
N LYS A 118 3.73 14.71 8.17
CA LYS A 118 4.77 15.74 7.97
C LYS A 118 5.25 15.72 6.52
N TYR A 119 5.59 16.90 5.97
CA TYR A 119 6.07 17.04 4.57
C TYR A 119 7.34 16.22 4.30
N ARG A 120 8.22 16.04 5.28
CA ARG A 120 9.40 15.16 5.16
C ARG A 120 9.08 13.75 4.68
N TYR A 121 7.91 13.21 5.05
CA TYR A 121 7.47 11.88 4.59
C TYR A 121 7.08 11.86 3.11
N ARG A 122 6.72 13.01 2.54
CA ARG A 122 6.51 13.15 1.10
C ARG A 122 7.82 13.11 0.33
N ILE A 123 8.88 13.69 0.91
CA ILE A 123 10.24 13.59 0.35
C ILE A 123 10.72 12.13 0.41
N ASN A 124 10.49 11.44 1.53
CA ASN A 124 10.80 10.02 1.65
C ASN A 124 10.04 9.19 0.61
N GLU A 125 8.73 9.42 0.45
CA GLU A 125 7.91 8.75 -0.56
C GLU A 125 8.46 8.98 -1.97
N ALA A 126 8.85 10.19 -2.32
CA ALA A 126 9.46 10.48 -3.62
C ALA A 126 10.79 9.73 -3.83
N ARG A 127 11.64 9.66 -2.78
CA ARG A 127 12.90 8.89 -2.83
C ARG A 127 12.65 7.39 -3.00
N VAL A 128 11.69 6.83 -2.26
CA VAL A 128 11.31 5.41 -2.35
C VAL A 128 10.72 5.11 -3.73
N ARG A 129 9.86 5.98 -4.27
CA ARG A 129 9.34 5.85 -5.64
C ARG A 129 10.46 5.86 -6.68
N TYR A 130 11.41 6.78 -6.59
CA TYR A 130 12.53 6.83 -7.53
C TYR A 130 13.31 5.52 -7.55
N ARG A 131 13.70 5.01 -6.36
CA ARG A 131 14.45 3.76 -6.22
C ARG A 131 13.63 2.55 -6.68
N GLY A 132 12.39 2.47 -6.21
CA GLY A 132 11.48 1.38 -6.53
C GLY A 132 11.15 1.31 -8.03
N TYR A 133 10.83 2.44 -8.65
CA TYR A 133 10.52 2.48 -10.10
C TYR A 133 11.72 2.13 -10.96
N ARG A 134 12.93 2.53 -10.53
CA ARG A 134 14.17 2.11 -11.19
C ARG A 134 14.34 0.59 -11.15
N ASN A 135 14.15 -0.02 -9.97
CA ASN A 135 14.29 -1.46 -9.77
C ASN A 135 13.20 -2.27 -10.52
N LEU A 136 11.99 -1.73 -10.59
CA LEU A 136 10.86 -2.31 -11.34
C LEU A 136 10.97 -2.15 -12.85
N GLY A 137 11.91 -1.30 -13.35
CA GLY A 137 12.04 -0.98 -14.77
C GLY A 137 10.96 -0.04 -15.33
N ILE A 138 10.23 0.67 -14.46
CA ILE A 138 9.11 1.55 -14.85
C ILE A 138 9.42 3.04 -14.69
N LEU A 139 10.66 3.43 -14.39
CA LEU A 139 11.01 4.83 -14.14
C LEU A 139 10.90 5.70 -15.40
N ILE A 140 11.31 5.15 -16.56
CA ILE A 140 11.30 5.88 -17.84
C ILE A 140 9.83 6.15 -18.23
N GLY A 141 9.53 7.41 -18.55
CA GLY A 141 8.16 7.86 -18.85
C GLY A 141 7.28 8.15 -17.63
N HIS A 142 7.66 7.71 -16.43
CA HIS A 142 6.83 7.85 -15.22
C HIS A 142 7.48 8.71 -14.11
N PHE A 143 8.49 9.51 -14.44
CA PHE A 143 9.17 10.37 -13.46
C PHE A 143 8.21 11.38 -12.79
N HIS A 144 7.17 11.82 -13.47
CA HIS A 144 6.13 12.67 -12.91
C HIS A 144 5.42 12.03 -11.70
N ASN A 145 5.27 10.69 -11.70
CA ASN A 145 4.72 9.96 -10.56
C ASN A 145 5.65 9.93 -9.34
N VAL A 146 6.97 10.06 -9.56
CA VAL A 146 7.96 10.25 -8.48
C VAL A 146 7.76 11.60 -7.78
N MET A 147 7.43 12.64 -8.55
CA MET A 147 7.20 14.00 -8.03
C MET A 147 5.81 14.19 -7.40
N LYS A 148 4.84 13.33 -7.73
CA LYS A 148 3.46 13.42 -7.25
C LYS A 148 3.33 13.60 -5.73
N PRO A 149 4.05 12.86 -4.85
CA PRO A 149 3.95 13.04 -3.40
C PRO A 149 4.27 14.45 -2.94
N LEU A 150 5.25 15.10 -3.57
CA LEU A 150 5.67 16.46 -3.21
C LEU A 150 4.54 17.46 -3.48
N LEU A 151 3.84 17.33 -4.63
CA LEU A 151 2.69 18.16 -4.97
C LEU A 151 1.50 17.87 -4.07
N VAL A 152 1.19 16.60 -3.85
CA VAL A 152 0.09 16.17 -2.96
C VAL A 152 0.33 16.62 -1.52
N GLY A 153 1.60 16.72 -1.10
CA GLY A 153 1.98 17.21 0.22
C GLY A 153 1.62 18.68 0.49
N LEU A 154 1.37 19.46 -0.56
CA LEU A 154 0.96 20.88 -0.46
C LEU A 154 -0.58 21.03 -0.34
N ILE A 155 -1.35 19.96 -0.56
CA ILE A 155 -2.81 20.00 -0.50
C ILE A 155 -3.27 20.05 0.97
N PRO A 156 -4.13 21.00 1.35
CA PRO A 156 -4.70 21.07 2.70
C PRO A 156 -5.41 19.77 3.10
N VAL A 157 -5.27 19.38 4.37
CA VAL A 157 -5.85 18.13 4.91
C VAL A 157 -7.36 18.05 4.68
N SER A 158 -8.09 19.17 4.81
CA SER A 158 -9.53 19.24 4.60
C SER A 158 -9.95 18.86 3.16
N TRP A 159 -9.14 19.26 2.17
CA TRP A 159 -9.38 18.91 0.76
C TRP A 159 -9.07 17.43 0.50
N MET A 160 -7.99 16.93 1.09
CA MET A 160 -7.65 15.50 0.98
C MET A 160 -8.76 14.60 1.49
N GLN A 161 -9.40 14.97 2.60
CA GLN A 161 -10.53 14.20 3.14
C GLN A 161 -11.74 14.20 2.20
N LYS A 162 -12.08 15.35 1.60
CA LYS A 162 -13.16 15.45 0.62
C LYS A 162 -12.89 14.57 -0.61
N ILE A 163 -11.66 14.61 -1.13
CA ILE A 163 -11.24 13.80 -2.27
C ILE A 163 -11.39 12.30 -1.93
N ARG A 164 -10.94 11.87 -0.76
CA ARG A 164 -11.03 10.46 -0.36
C ARG A 164 -12.46 10.00 -0.11
N LYS A 165 -13.29 10.82 0.53
CA LYS A 165 -14.72 10.52 0.67
C LYS A 165 -15.42 10.40 -0.69
N LYS A 166 -15.03 11.20 -1.67
CA LYS A 166 -15.55 11.08 -3.06
C LYS A 166 -15.04 9.81 -3.76
N GLN A 167 -13.80 9.40 -3.49
CA GLN A 167 -13.17 8.23 -4.14
C GLN A 167 -13.63 6.90 -3.56
N PHE A 168 -13.87 6.81 -2.27
CA PHE A 168 -14.14 5.56 -1.54
C PHE A 168 -15.49 5.55 -0.78
N GLY A 169 -16.18 6.69 -0.72
CA GLY A 169 -17.49 6.80 -0.09
C GLY A 169 -18.55 5.98 -0.83
N LYS A 170 -19.55 5.55 -0.07
CA LYS A 170 -20.73 4.84 -0.60
C LYS A 170 -21.56 5.77 -1.46
#